data_53b9768c4cbcb76c98fbd8d2687b2c13
#
_entry.id   53b9768c4cbcb76c98fbd8d2687b2c13
#
_cell.length_a   1.000
_cell.length_b   1.000
_cell.length_c   1.000
_cell.angle_alpha   90.00
_cell.angle_beta   90.00
_cell.angle_gamma   90.00
#
_symmetry.space_group_name_H-M   'P 1'
#
loop_
_entity.id
_entity.type
_entity.pdbx_description
1 polymer ?
#
loop_
_entity_poly.entity_id
_entity_poly.type
_entity_poly.pdbx_seq_one_letter_code
_entity_poly.pdbx_strand_id
1 'polypeptide(L)'
;MKRATETLRAYFKSLPVYTPAFDETIEAVISRVDKKIEYKRGEHIAELSPDNKDFWFLTSGFLKEMYRNPYSQGDTLFNLIPPQSIFVNEDTLFLGKHPQHYFTAYTDVNILRFSQRSFEEIFREYPLVQLLYVSGTAEIQKNRRMRLTMLRMPKTIDRVNWVKTNRPDLYRFMDRITLAQYIGVSRASLYRAFDKTGKYQY
;
A
#
# COMPACT_ATOMS: atom_id res chain seq x y z
N MET A 1 1.87 -12.67 -16.81
CA MET A 1 3.26 -12.35 -16.42
C MET A 1 3.77 -11.08 -17.11
N LYS A 2 3.95 -11.04 -18.43
CA LYS A 2 4.56 -9.93 -19.19
C LYS A 2 4.04 -8.52 -18.83
N ARG A 3 2.72 -8.29 -18.85
CA ARG A 3 2.13 -6.99 -18.49
C ARG A 3 2.44 -6.57 -17.04
N ALA A 4 2.48 -7.50 -16.10
CA ALA A 4 2.74 -7.21 -14.69
C ALA A 4 4.22 -6.82 -14.47
N THR A 5 5.14 -7.48 -15.15
CA THR A 5 6.58 -7.14 -15.10
C THR A 5 6.87 -5.81 -15.82
N GLU A 6 6.14 -5.47 -16.88
CA GLU A 6 6.22 -4.15 -17.50
C GLU A 6 5.76 -3.04 -16.54
N THR A 7 4.71 -3.29 -15.75
CA THR A 7 4.27 -2.34 -14.72
C THR A 7 5.35 -2.13 -13.66
N LEU A 8 6.01 -3.20 -13.21
CA LEU A 8 7.12 -3.10 -12.26
C LEU A 8 8.31 -2.32 -12.83
N ARG A 9 8.68 -2.60 -14.10
CA ARG A 9 9.72 -1.84 -14.81
C ARG A 9 9.40 -0.36 -14.88
N ALA A 10 8.19 -0.01 -15.29
CA ALA A 10 7.74 1.37 -15.38
C ALA A 10 7.76 2.06 -14.00
N TYR A 11 7.36 1.36 -12.95
CA TYR A 11 7.45 1.86 -11.57
C TYR A 11 8.88 2.21 -11.18
N PHE A 12 9.84 1.30 -11.36
CA PHE A 12 11.24 1.59 -11.02
C PHE A 12 11.81 2.75 -11.82
N LYS A 13 11.47 2.85 -13.11
CA LYS A 13 11.88 3.97 -13.97
C LYS A 13 11.21 5.31 -13.59
N SER A 14 10.12 5.30 -12.86
CA SER A 14 9.46 6.50 -12.35
C SER A 14 10.03 7.02 -11.02
N LEU A 15 10.86 6.24 -10.35
CA LEU A 15 11.45 6.65 -9.08
C LEU A 15 12.46 7.81 -9.27
N PRO A 16 12.50 8.79 -8.35
CA PRO A 16 13.39 9.94 -8.47
C PRO A 16 14.90 9.59 -8.57
N VAL A 17 15.28 8.42 -8.06
CA VAL A 17 16.67 7.94 -8.08
C VAL A 17 17.07 7.32 -9.41
N TYR A 18 16.10 7.05 -10.29
CA TYR A 18 16.37 6.33 -11.53
C TYR A 18 17.29 7.11 -12.47
N THR A 19 18.27 6.38 -13.00
CA THR A 19 19.10 6.74 -14.16
C THR A 19 19.28 5.50 -15.03
N PRO A 20 19.72 5.59 -16.30
CA PRO A 20 19.98 4.42 -17.13
C PRO A 20 20.94 3.38 -16.54
N ALA A 21 21.81 3.78 -15.58
CA ALA A 21 22.66 2.84 -14.85
C ALA A 21 21.90 1.78 -14.03
N PHE A 22 20.61 2.00 -13.76
CA PHE A 22 19.76 1.04 -13.07
C PHE A 22 19.14 -0.01 -13.99
N ASP A 23 19.23 0.12 -15.31
CA ASP A 23 18.49 -0.76 -16.23
C ASP A 23 18.86 -2.24 -16.03
N GLU A 24 20.12 -2.59 -15.88
CA GLU A 24 20.57 -3.96 -15.60
C GLU A 24 20.00 -4.47 -14.27
N THR A 25 20.07 -3.66 -13.23
CA THR A 25 19.49 -3.99 -11.92
C THR A 25 17.99 -4.21 -11.99
N ILE A 26 17.27 -3.38 -12.73
CA ILE A 26 15.81 -3.52 -12.91
C ILE A 26 15.48 -4.83 -13.64
N GLU A 27 16.21 -5.18 -14.69
CA GLU A 27 15.99 -6.45 -15.40
C GLU A 27 16.34 -7.66 -14.52
N ALA A 28 17.37 -7.56 -13.69
CA ALA A 28 17.71 -8.59 -12.71
C ALA A 28 16.57 -8.78 -11.69
N VAL A 29 16.00 -7.70 -11.16
CA VAL A 29 14.83 -7.76 -10.27
C VAL A 29 13.65 -8.43 -10.98
N ILE A 30 13.35 -8.03 -12.21
CA ILE A 30 12.22 -8.58 -12.98
C ILE A 30 12.40 -10.07 -13.23
N SER A 31 13.62 -10.52 -13.51
CA SER A 31 13.91 -11.95 -13.77
C SER A 31 13.72 -12.83 -12.53
N ARG A 32 13.76 -12.24 -11.33
CA ARG A 32 13.63 -12.92 -10.04
C ARG A 32 12.20 -12.87 -9.45
N VAL A 33 11.21 -12.47 -10.25
CA VAL A 33 9.79 -12.58 -9.85
C VAL A 33 9.42 -14.07 -9.76
N ASP A 34 9.15 -14.55 -8.56
CA ASP A 34 8.83 -15.97 -8.33
C ASP A 34 7.41 -16.31 -8.83
N LYS A 35 6.43 -15.44 -8.54
CA LYS A 35 5.03 -15.72 -8.82
C LYS A 35 4.21 -14.46 -9.04
N LYS A 36 3.23 -14.53 -9.94
CA LYS A 36 2.09 -13.62 -10.02
C LYS A 36 0.90 -14.26 -9.31
N ILE A 37 0.29 -13.54 -8.39
CA ILE A 37 -0.86 -13.99 -7.61
C ILE A 37 -2.01 -13.01 -7.82
N GLU A 38 -3.21 -13.54 -7.88
CA GLU A 38 -4.46 -12.77 -8.03
C GLU A 38 -5.34 -13.04 -6.83
N TYR A 39 -5.89 -11.97 -6.24
CA TYR A 39 -6.88 -12.05 -5.18
C TYR A 39 -8.15 -11.32 -5.58
N LYS A 40 -9.28 -11.86 -5.19
CA LYS A 40 -10.57 -11.23 -5.38
C LYS A 40 -10.87 -10.25 -4.26
N ARG A 41 -11.74 -9.29 -4.55
CA ARG A 41 -12.21 -8.33 -3.55
C ARG A 41 -12.67 -9.03 -2.27
N GLY A 42 -12.18 -8.59 -1.14
CA GLY A 42 -12.48 -9.11 0.19
C GLY A 42 -11.60 -10.26 0.64
N GLU A 43 -10.79 -10.86 -0.24
CA GLU A 43 -9.89 -11.93 0.15
C GLU A 43 -8.77 -11.41 1.05
N HIS A 44 -8.43 -12.22 2.04
CA HIS A 44 -7.32 -11.99 2.94
C HIS A 44 -6.02 -12.50 2.30
N ILE A 45 -4.98 -11.71 2.35
CA ILE A 45 -3.65 -12.12 1.89
C ILE A 45 -2.97 -12.85 3.03
N ALA A 46 -3.28 -14.16 3.13
CA ALA A 46 -2.93 -15.00 4.28
C ALA A 46 -1.42 -15.30 4.43
N GLU A 47 -0.63 -15.01 3.41
CA GLU A 47 0.77 -15.45 3.33
C GLU A 47 1.72 -14.53 4.10
N LEU A 48 1.19 -13.53 4.79
CA LEU A 48 1.94 -12.69 5.72
C LEU A 48 2.00 -13.35 7.11
N SER A 49 2.39 -14.63 7.13
CA SER A 49 2.71 -15.30 8.40
C SER A 49 3.96 -14.67 9.03
N PRO A 50 4.18 -14.86 10.33
CA PRO A 50 5.38 -14.40 11.03
C PRO A 50 6.69 -14.88 10.39
N ASP A 51 6.63 -16.03 9.72
CA ASP A 51 7.78 -16.67 9.09
C ASP A 51 7.98 -16.20 7.64
N ASN A 52 7.02 -15.47 7.08
CA ASN A 52 7.07 -15.02 5.69
C ASN A 52 7.72 -13.64 5.60
N LYS A 53 8.93 -13.61 5.03
CA LYS A 53 9.73 -12.42 4.77
C LYS A 53 9.77 -12.05 3.29
N ASP A 54 8.74 -12.43 2.56
CA ASP A 54 8.64 -12.14 1.13
C ASP A 54 8.36 -10.66 0.86
N PHE A 55 8.74 -10.24 -0.32
CA PHE A 55 8.46 -8.91 -0.86
C PHE A 55 7.36 -8.99 -1.90
N TRP A 56 6.56 -7.96 -1.96
CA TRP A 56 5.37 -7.91 -2.78
C TRP A 56 5.32 -6.60 -3.56
N PHE A 57 4.88 -6.68 -4.80
CA PHE A 57 4.60 -5.51 -5.62
C PHE A 57 3.17 -5.58 -6.15
N LEU A 58 2.36 -4.59 -5.76
CA LEU A 58 0.97 -4.46 -6.20
C LEU A 58 0.94 -3.86 -7.61
N THR A 59 0.61 -4.67 -8.61
CA THR A 59 0.57 -4.21 -10.01
C THR A 59 -0.74 -3.54 -10.37
N SER A 60 -1.86 -3.97 -9.77
CA SER A 60 -3.20 -3.40 -10.00
C SER A 60 -4.12 -3.62 -8.81
N GLY A 61 -5.15 -2.78 -8.72
CA GLY A 61 -6.12 -2.81 -7.61
C GLY A 61 -5.63 -2.08 -6.36
N PHE A 62 -6.38 -2.19 -5.28
CA PHE A 62 -6.11 -1.54 -4.00
C PHE A 62 -6.13 -2.56 -2.87
N LEU A 63 -5.21 -2.42 -1.91
CA LEU A 63 -5.17 -3.22 -0.69
C LEU A 63 -5.55 -2.38 0.52
N LYS A 64 -6.26 -2.98 1.47
CA LYS A 64 -6.41 -2.45 2.83
C LYS A 64 -5.31 -3.05 3.69
N GLU A 65 -4.52 -2.21 4.31
CA GLU A 65 -3.67 -2.56 5.45
C GLU A 65 -4.49 -2.39 6.71
N MET A 66 -4.78 -3.49 7.37
CA MET A 66 -5.63 -3.54 8.57
C MET A 66 -4.76 -3.77 9.80
N TYR A 67 -5.14 -3.18 10.92
CA TYR A 67 -4.48 -3.35 12.21
C TYR A 67 -5.40 -4.05 13.18
N ARG A 68 -4.93 -5.16 13.77
CA ARG A 68 -5.61 -5.84 14.87
C ARG A 68 -5.40 -5.05 16.16
N ASN A 69 -6.41 -4.32 16.56
CA ASN A 69 -6.34 -3.54 17.80
C ASN A 69 -6.66 -4.44 18.99
N PRO A 70 -5.70 -4.73 19.88
CA PRO A 70 -5.95 -5.60 21.03
C PRO A 70 -6.88 -4.97 22.08
N TYR A 71 -7.14 -3.66 21.98
CA TYR A 71 -7.96 -2.91 22.92
C TYR A 71 -9.36 -2.56 22.41
N SER A 72 -9.73 -2.99 21.21
CA SER A 72 -11.05 -2.72 20.62
C SER A 72 -11.66 -3.97 20.01
N GLN A 73 -13.00 -4.02 20.00
CA GLN A 73 -13.73 -5.04 19.27
C GLN A 73 -13.74 -4.68 17.77
N GLY A 74 -12.69 -5.06 17.05
CA GLY A 74 -12.65 -4.92 15.61
C GLY A 74 -11.32 -4.36 15.07
N ASP A 75 -11.11 -4.65 13.81
CA ASP A 75 -9.89 -4.25 13.11
C ASP A 75 -10.02 -2.82 12.58
N THR A 76 -8.93 -2.08 12.64
CA THR A 76 -8.86 -0.69 12.19
C THR A 76 -8.16 -0.61 10.84
N LEU A 77 -8.72 0.17 9.91
CA LEU A 77 -8.03 0.49 8.66
C LEU A 77 -6.81 1.37 8.96
N PHE A 78 -5.63 0.77 8.82
CA PHE A 78 -4.36 1.49 9.01
C PHE A 78 -3.97 2.29 7.77
N ASN A 79 -4.11 1.68 6.57
CA ASN A 79 -3.78 2.36 5.32
C ASN A 79 -4.56 1.77 4.14
N LEU A 80 -4.58 2.50 3.02
CA LEU A 80 -5.03 2.02 1.72
C LEU A 80 -3.85 2.12 0.76
N ILE A 81 -3.43 0.96 0.23
CA ILE A 81 -2.26 0.86 -0.64
C ILE A 81 -2.74 0.90 -2.09
N PRO A 82 -2.31 1.88 -2.88
CA PRO A 82 -2.65 1.99 -4.30
C PRO A 82 -1.82 1.02 -5.14
N PRO A 83 -2.21 0.80 -6.41
CA PRO A 83 -1.36 0.08 -7.37
C PRO A 83 0.01 0.75 -7.51
N GLN A 84 0.97 -0.01 -8.02
CA GLN A 84 2.37 0.40 -8.14
C GLN A 84 3.02 0.73 -6.78
N SER A 85 2.76 -0.13 -5.81
CA SER A 85 3.37 -0.02 -4.47
C SER A 85 4.11 -1.30 -4.13
N ILE A 86 5.31 -1.14 -3.58
CA ILE A 86 6.02 -2.21 -2.90
C ILE A 86 5.45 -2.32 -1.49
N PHE A 87 5.24 -3.52 -0.98
CA PHE A 87 4.88 -3.73 0.41
C PHE A 87 5.51 -5.00 0.95
N VAL A 88 5.72 -5.01 2.23
CA VAL A 88 6.36 -6.08 2.99
C VAL A 88 5.82 -6.03 4.41
N ASN A 89 5.87 -7.15 5.10
CA ASN A 89 5.64 -7.12 6.54
C ASN A 89 6.93 -6.67 7.24
N GLU A 90 7.01 -5.38 7.54
CA GLU A 90 8.17 -4.74 8.16
C GLU A 90 8.47 -5.36 9.54
N ASP A 91 7.43 -5.69 10.33
CA ASP A 91 7.58 -6.29 11.66
C ASP A 91 8.22 -7.68 11.58
N THR A 92 7.81 -8.49 10.62
CA THR A 92 8.39 -9.82 10.39
C THR A 92 9.79 -9.73 9.81
N LEU A 93 9.97 -8.88 8.80
CA LEU A 93 11.23 -8.80 8.06
C LEU A 93 12.37 -8.25 8.93
N PHE A 94 12.14 -7.15 9.64
CA PHE A 94 13.18 -6.42 10.36
C PHE A 94 13.19 -6.67 11.87
N LEU A 95 12.04 -7.00 12.47
CA LEU A 95 11.93 -7.12 13.92
C LEU A 95 11.72 -8.58 14.37
N GLY A 96 11.46 -9.51 13.46
CA GLY A 96 11.16 -10.90 13.79
C GLY A 96 9.91 -11.07 14.67
N LYS A 97 8.95 -10.12 14.57
CA LYS A 97 7.74 -10.09 15.40
C LYS A 97 6.52 -10.54 14.60
N HIS A 98 5.51 -11.05 15.30
CA HIS A 98 4.20 -11.31 14.72
C HIS A 98 3.58 -10.03 14.17
N PRO A 99 3.07 -10.04 12.93
CA PRO A 99 2.42 -8.89 12.36
C PRO A 99 1.14 -8.57 13.14
N GLN A 100 1.04 -7.35 13.63
CA GLN A 100 -0.23 -6.79 14.10
C GLN A 100 -1.05 -6.24 12.92
N HIS A 101 -0.42 -6.12 11.76
CA HIS A 101 -1.02 -5.69 10.50
C HIS A 101 -1.28 -6.89 9.59
N TYR A 102 -2.34 -6.83 8.84
CA TYR A 102 -2.64 -7.79 7.78
C TYR A 102 -3.26 -7.07 6.58
N PHE A 103 -3.26 -7.74 5.41
CA PHE A 103 -3.73 -7.14 4.18
C PHE A 103 -4.96 -7.85 3.64
N THR A 104 -5.91 -7.06 3.12
CA THR A 104 -7.07 -7.57 2.41
C THR A 104 -7.22 -6.86 1.06
N ALA A 105 -7.70 -7.59 0.06
CA ALA A 105 -7.98 -7.03 -1.25
C ALA A 105 -9.22 -6.12 -1.18
N TYR A 106 -9.05 -4.81 -1.37
CA TYR A 106 -10.18 -3.87 -1.42
C TYR A 106 -10.92 -3.92 -2.75
N THR A 107 -10.19 -4.13 -3.83
CA THR A 107 -10.68 -4.46 -5.17
C THR A 107 -10.05 -5.78 -5.61
N ASP A 108 -10.39 -6.30 -6.78
CA ASP A 108 -9.57 -7.36 -7.39
C ASP A 108 -8.15 -6.84 -7.58
N VAL A 109 -7.15 -7.62 -7.17
CA VAL A 109 -5.74 -7.22 -7.18
C VAL A 109 -4.85 -8.22 -7.87
N ASN A 110 -3.78 -7.72 -8.48
CA ASN A 110 -2.69 -8.53 -9.00
C ASN A 110 -1.39 -8.15 -8.30
N ILE A 111 -0.66 -9.14 -7.83
CA ILE A 111 0.54 -8.98 -7.02
C ILE A 111 1.67 -9.80 -7.62
N LEU A 112 2.87 -9.25 -7.68
CA LEU A 112 4.11 -9.99 -7.91
C LEU A 112 4.75 -10.30 -6.57
N ARG A 113 5.20 -11.54 -6.41
CA ARG A 113 5.88 -12.04 -5.22
C ARG A 113 7.36 -12.25 -5.54
N PHE A 114 8.19 -11.87 -4.58
CA PHE A 114 9.61 -12.17 -4.51
C PHE A 114 9.86 -12.91 -3.20
N SER A 115 10.35 -14.12 -3.25
CA SER A 115 10.73 -14.86 -2.05
C SER A 115 11.87 -14.13 -1.31
N GLN A 116 11.96 -14.32 -0.01
CA GLN A 116 13.08 -13.81 0.79
C GLN A 116 14.42 -14.15 0.13
N ARG A 117 14.59 -15.39 -0.34
CA ARG A 117 15.81 -15.86 -1.00
C ARG A 117 16.11 -15.05 -2.26
N SER A 118 15.13 -14.91 -3.17
CA SER A 118 15.30 -14.12 -4.40
C SER A 118 15.71 -12.69 -4.08
N PHE A 119 15.10 -12.11 -3.03
CA PHE A 119 15.41 -10.75 -2.60
C PHE A 119 16.84 -10.62 -2.05
N GLU A 120 17.28 -11.54 -1.18
CA GLU A 120 18.63 -11.54 -0.62
C GLU A 120 19.70 -11.72 -1.71
N GLU A 121 19.43 -12.58 -2.70
CA GLU A 121 20.32 -12.79 -3.85
C GLU A 121 20.46 -11.50 -4.67
N ILE A 122 19.33 -10.83 -4.99
CA ILE A 122 19.35 -9.56 -5.74
C ILE A 122 20.15 -8.48 -4.97
N PHE A 123 19.93 -8.35 -3.66
CA PHE A 123 20.61 -7.36 -2.84
C PHE A 123 22.14 -7.56 -2.80
N ARG A 124 22.57 -8.82 -2.86
CA ARG A 124 24.00 -9.16 -2.87
C ARG A 124 24.66 -8.93 -4.23
N GLU A 125 23.97 -9.32 -5.29
CA GLU A 125 24.49 -9.29 -6.66
C GLU A 125 24.40 -7.90 -7.30
N TYR A 126 23.36 -7.13 -6.95
CA TYR A 126 23.06 -5.83 -7.55
C TYR A 126 22.90 -4.75 -6.46
N PRO A 127 23.99 -4.18 -5.94
CA PRO A 127 23.91 -3.21 -4.84
C PRO A 127 23.00 -2.00 -5.11
N LEU A 128 22.86 -1.59 -6.37
CA LEU A 128 21.98 -0.47 -6.75
C LEU A 128 20.51 -0.74 -6.41
N VAL A 129 20.08 -1.99 -6.24
CA VAL A 129 18.72 -2.30 -5.83
C VAL A 129 18.36 -1.68 -4.49
N GLN A 130 19.33 -1.48 -3.59
CA GLN A 130 19.12 -0.82 -2.31
C GLN A 130 18.59 0.60 -2.48
N LEU A 131 19.09 1.34 -3.46
CA LEU A 131 18.63 2.70 -3.74
C LEU A 131 17.19 2.69 -4.31
N LEU A 132 16.85 1.73 -5.17
CA LEU A 132 15.48 1.55 -5.66
C LEU A 132 14.53 1.22 -4.52
N TYR A 133 14.93 0.32 -3.61
CA TYR A 133 14.14 -0.05 -2.44
C TYR A 133 13.93 1.15 -1.50
N VAL A 134 14.99 1.86 -1.14
CA VAL A 134 14.91 3.04 -0.27
C VAL A 134 14.04 4.13 -0.90
N SER A 135 14.18 4.38 -2.20
CA SER A 135 13.38 5.36 -2.92
C SER A 135 11.88 4.97 -2.93
N GLY A 136 11.58 3.70 -3.21
CA GLY A 136 10.21 3.18 -3.18
C GLY A 136 9.57 3.25 -1.79
N THR A 137 10.30 2.87 -0.74
CA THR A 137 9.82 2.95 0.64
C THR A 137 9.66 4.40 1.12
N ALA A 138 10.50 5.33 0.66
CA ALA A 138 10.37 6.76 0.97
C ALA A 138 9.02 7.33 0.51
N GLU A 139 8.51 6.92 -0.65
CA GLU A 139 7.18 7.32 -1.12
C GLU A 139 6.05 6.76 -0.23
N ILE A 140 6.18 5.52 0.23
CA ILE A 140 5.23 4.93 1.19
C ILE A 140 5.22 5.73 2.49
N GLN A 141 6.38 6.02 3.05
CA GLN A 141 6.51 6.79 4.29
C GLN A 141 6.00 8.24 4.13
N LYS A 142 6.21 8.85 2.98
CA LYS A 142 5.62 10.16 2.65
C LYS A 142 4.08 10.10 2.71
N ASN A 143 3.47 9.10 2.08
CA ASN A 143 2.02 8.91 2.10
C ASN A 143 1.49 8.67 3.53
N ARG A 144 2.19 7.87 4.35
CA ARG A 144 1.86 7.66 5.77
C ARG A 144 1.92 8.99 6.56
N ARG A 145 2.98 9.79 6.41
CA ARG A 145 3.10 11.12 7.06
C ARG A 145 1.99 12.07 6.63
N MET A 146 1.69 12.14 5.34
CA MET A 146 0.60 12.97 4.82
C MET A 146 -0.74 12.58 5.45
N ARG A 147 -1.03 11.29 5.58
CA ARG A 147 -2.25 10.82 6.27
C ARG A 147 -2.26 11.21 7.75
N LEU A 148 -1.16 11.07 8.47
CA LEU A 148 -1.06 11.51 9.87
C LEU A 148 -1.33 13.02 10.02
N THR A 149 -0.86 13.85 9.09
CA THR A 149 -1.16 15.29 9.08
C THR A 149 -2.66 15.53 8.91
N MET A 150 -3.31 14.82 7.98
CA MET A 150 -4.76 14.91 7.76
C MET A 150 -5.53 14.48 9.02
N LEU A 151 -5.13 13.41 9.71
CA LEU A 151 -5.80 12.92 10.91
C LEU A 151 -5.75 13.92 12.10
N ARG A 152 -4.82 14.87 12.09
CA ARG A 152 -4.73 15.96 13.10
C ARG A 152 -5.70 17.12 12.83
N MET A 153 -6.34 17.18 11.68
CA MET A 153 -7.32 18.22 11.37
C MET A 153 -8.57 18.04 12.25
N PRO A 154 -9.09 19.09 12.91
CA PRO A 154 -10.17 18.93 13.88
C PRO A 154 -11.53 18.65 13.25
N LYS A 155 -11.79 19.18 12.04
CA LYS A 155 -13.11 19.06 11.39
C LYS A 155 -13.12 17.92 10.39
N THR A 156 -14.16 17.09 10.46
CA THR A 156 -14.38 15.96 9.53
C THR A 156 -14.39 16.41 8.07
N ILE A 157 -15.05 17.55 7.77
CA ILE A 157 -15.15 18.04 6.40
C ILE A 157 -13.80 18.46 5.82
N ASP A 158 -12.91 19.02 6.65
CA ASP A 158 -11.57 19.41 6.23
C ASP A 158 -10.74 18.17 5.87
N ARG A 159 -10.87 17.07 6.65
CA ARG A 159 -10.25 15.78 6.33
C ARG A 159 -10.74 15.22 4.99
N VAL A 160 -12.05 15.28 4.74
CA VAL A 160 -12.65 14.86 3.46
C VAL A 160 -12.08 15.67 2.31
N ASN A 161 -12.09 17.00 2.42
CA ASN A 161 -11.57 17.89 1.39
C ASN A 161 -10.07 17.67 1.15
N TRP A 162 -9.32 17.43 2.22
CA TRP A 162 -7.91 17.10 2.12
C TRP A 162 -7.68 15.82 1.29
N VAL A 163 -8.46 14.74 1.55
CA VAL A 163 -8.35 13.50 0.76
C VAL A 163 -8.71 13.74 -0.70
N LYS A 164 -9.79 14.50 -0.97
CA LYS A 164 -10.18 14.87 -2.34
C LYS A 164 -9.05 15.55 -3.11
N THR A 165 -8.37 16.49 -2.45
CA THR A 165 -7.33 17.31 -3.08
C THR A 165 -6.00 16.58 -3.20
N ASN A 166 -5.57 15.89 -2.13
CA ASN A 166 -4.23 15.33 -2.06
C ASN A 166 -4.14 13.84 -2.46
N ARG A 167 -5.27 13.13 -2.43
CA ARG A 167 -5.37 11.71 -2.80
C ARG A 167 -6.62 11.44 -3.64
N PRO A 168 -6.80 12.13 -4.77
CA PRO A 168 -7.94 11.93 -5.66
C PRO A 168 -7.99 10.50 -6.22
N ASP A 169 -6.83 9.85 -6.36
CA ASP A 169 -6.67 8.45 -6.72
C ASP A 169 -7.43 7.53 -5.74
N LEU A 170 -7.23 7.71 -4.43
CA LEU A 170 -7.91 6.93 -3.40
C LEU A 170 -9.38 7.34 -3.24
N TYR A 171 -9.65 8.66 -3.25
CA TYR A 171 -10.98 9.18 -2.99
C TYR A 171 -12.04 8.64 -3.96
N ARG A 172 -11.68 8.46 -5.23
CA ARG A 172 -12.58 7.94 -6.28
C ARG A 172 -12.99 6.48 -6.06
N PHE A 173 -12.16 5.70 -5.39
CA PHE A 173 -12.40 4.27 -5.17
C PHE A 173 -12.96 3.95 -3.79
N MET A 174 -12.83 4.87 -2.82
CA MET A 174 -13.33 4.63 -1.48
C MET A 174 -14.86 4.73 -1.41
N ASP A 175 -15.50 3.66 -0.91
CA ASP A 175 -16.86 3.77 -0.42
C ASP A 175 -16.89 4.62 0.88
N ARG A 176 -18.09 5.02 1.30
CA ARG A 176 -18.26 5.89 2.49
C ARG A 176 -17.76 5.24 3.78
N ILE A 177 -17.85 3.92 3.90
CA ILE A 177 -17.38 3.19 5.06
C ILE A 177 -15.86 3.27 5.13
N THR A 178 -15.21 2.94 4.03
CA THR A 178 -13.75 2.99 3.91
C THR A 178 -13.22 4.43 4.05
N LEU A 179 -13.92 5.42 3.49
CA LEU A 179 -13.56 6.83 3.67
C LEU A 179 -13.62 7.24 5.14
N ALA A 180 -14.70 6.89 5.85
CA ALA A 180 -14.82 7.19 7.29
C ALA A 180 -13.66 6.57 8.09
N GLN A 181 -13.36 5.30 7.82
CA GLN A 181 -12.23 4.61 8.45
C GLN A 181 -10.88 5.27 8.10
N TYR A 182 -10.68 5.62 6.81
CA TYR A 182 -9.43 6.23 6.34
C TYR A 182 -9.17 7.59 7.00
N ILE A 183 -10.20 8.41 7.16
CA ILE A 183 -10.09 9.73 7.82
C ILE A 183 -10.26 9.67 9.34
N GLY A 184 -10.43 8.48 9.93
CA GLY A 184 -10.48 8.26 11.38
C GLY A 184 -11.71 8.84 12.06
N VAL A 185 -12.92 8.68 11.46
CA VAL A 185 -14.18 9.14 12.04
C VAL A 185 -15.26 8.05 11.97
N SER A 186 -16.31 8.18 12.79
CA SER A 186 -17.47 7.32 12.67
C SER A 186 -18.26 7.63 11.39
N ARG A 187 -18.99 6.62 10.86
CA ARG A 187 -19.91 6.83 9.73
C ARG A 187 -20.89 7.97 10.01
N ALA A 188 -21.47 8.00 11.19
CA ALA A 188 -22.42 9.05 11.59
C ALA A 188 -21.78 10.45 11.54
N SER A 189 -20.50 10.59 11.96
CA SER A 189 -19.78 11.85 11.87
C SER A 189 -19.51 12.26 10.43
N LEU A 190 -19.20 11.32 9.55
CA LEU A 190 -19.01 11.59 8.13
C LEU A 190 -20.32 12.08 7.49
N TYR A 191 -21.44 11.40 7.73
CA TYR A 191 -22.76 11.80 7.20
C TYR A 191 -23.14 13.19 7.69
N ARG A 192 -23.05 13.47 9.00
CA ARG A 192 -23.33 14.81 9.56
C ARG A 192 -22.46 15.93 8.94
N ALA A 193 -21.22 15.60 8.58
CA ALA A 193 -20.35 16.58 7.89
C ALA A 193 -20.82 16.87 6.48
N PHE A 194 -21.35 15.87 5.77
CA PHE A 194 -21.91 16.05 4.44
C PHE A 194 -23.24 16.82 4.45
N ASP A 195 -24.15 16.48 5.36
CA ASP A 195 -25.46 17.14 5.49
C ASP A 195 -25.32 18.64 5.78
N LYS A 196 -24.38 19.02 6.66
CA LYS A 196 -24.11 20.44 6.96
C LYS A 196 -23.59 21.26 5.80
N THR A 197 -23.01 20.62 4.79
CA THR A 197 -22.44 21.33 3.63
C THR A 197 -23.41 21.47 2.45
N GLY A 198 -24.61 20.88 2.53
CA GLY A 198 -25.63 20.91 1.47
C GLY A 198 -25.16 20.34 0.13
N LYS A 199 -24.03 19.62 0.11
CA LYS A 199 -23.34 19.19 -1.12
C LYS A 199 -23.67 17.79 -1.59
N TYR A 200 -24.67 17.14 -1.02
CA TYR A 200 -25.12 15.82 -1.48
C TYR A 200 -26.63 15.80 -1.70
N GLN A 201 -27.04 16.32 -2.84
CA GLN A 201 -28.16 15.73 -3.55
C GLN A 201 -27.62 14.50 -4.29
N TYR A 202 -28.36 13.40 -4.23
CA TYR A 202 -28.09 12.08 -4.81
C TYR A 202 -27.85 12.15 -6.32
#